data_ebc5822642cf14fbabac88cc13415977
#
_entry.id   ebc5822642cf14fbabac88cc13415977
#
_cell.length_a   1.000
_cell.length_b   1.000
_cell.length_c   1.000
_cell.angle_alpha   90.00
_cell.angle_beta   90.00
_cell.angle_gamma   90.00
#
_symmetry.space_group_name_H-M   'P 1'
#
loop_
_entity.id
_entity.type
_entity.pdbx_description
1 polymer ?
#
loop_
_entity_poly.entity_id
_entity_poly.type
_entity_poly.pdbx_seq_one_letter_code
_entity_poly.pdbx_strand_id
1 'polypeptide(L)'
;MKGRLFIAVSLLAASVSCAFAANDFPVNVTPPSIQAGSWVLMDYTTGQILTAGNEHQQRNPASLTKLMTGYVVDRAIDSHRITFDDIVTVGKDAWAQGNPVFNGSSLMFLKPGDRVSVRDLSRGLIVDSGNDACVALADYVAGGQPQFVALMNSYVEKLHLQDTHFETVHGLDAPGQHSSAYDLAVLSRAIIHGEPDVYHMYSQKSLTWNGITQQNRNGLLWDKTMNVDGLKTGHTSGAGFNLIASAVDGQRRLIAVVMGADSPKGREQQAAKLLHWGQQNFDTVQVLQDGKQVGVERIWYGDKEQIKLGPIRTSG
;
A
#
# COMPACT_ATOMS: atom_id res chain seq x y z
N MET A 1 -29.29 -21.72 -69.68
CA MET A 1 -29.16 -20.57 -68.73
C MET A 1 -29.45 -21.10 -67.35
N LYS A 2 -28.43 -21.28 -66.49
CA LYS A 2 -28.56 -21.78 -65.11
C LYS A 2 -28.39 -20.59 -64.18
N GLY A 3 -29.50 -20.13 -63.57
CA GLY A 3 -29.44 -19.11 -62.56
C GLY A 3 -28.88 -19.64 -61.24
N ARG A 4 -27.83 -19.00 -60.72
CA ARG A 4 -27.25 -19.28 -59.39
C ARG A 4 -27.97 -18.35 -58.41
N LEU A 5 -28.69 -18.97 -57.46
CA LEU A 5 -29.31 -18.30 -56.33
C LEU A 5 -28.22 -18.10 -55.24
N PHE A 6 -27.86 -16.85 -54.99
CA PHE A 6 -26.98 -16.51 -53.81
C PHE A 6 -27.86 -16.30 -52.57
N ILE A 7 -27.74 -17.24 -51.62
CA ILE A 7 -28.35 -17.06 -50.31
C ILE A 7 -27.33 -16.29 -49.45
N ALA A 8 -27.64 -15.04 -49.12
CA ALA A 8 -26.89 -14.24 -48.14
C ALA A 8 -27.29 -14.70 -46.74
N VAL A 9 -26.39 -15.38 -46.05
CA VAL A 9 -26.52 -15.70 -44.60
C VAL A 9 -26.04 -14.49 -43.83
N SER A 10 -26.98 -13.71 -43.25
CA SER A 10 -26.67 -12.64 -42.32
C SER A 10 -26.36 -13.26 -40.97
N LEU A 11 -25.05 -13.28 -40.55
CA LEU A 11 -24.65 -13.57 -39.20
C LEU A 11 -25.07 -12.41 -38.28
N LEU A 12 -26.12 -12.61 -37.51
CA LEU A 12 -26.43 -11.74 -36.36
C LEU A 12 -25.45 -12.09 -35.23
N ALA A 13 -24.39 -11.32 -35.06
CA ALA A 13 -23.56 -11.37 -33.90
C ALA A 13 -24.31 -10.74 -32.73
N ALA A 14 -24.97 -11.57 -31.91
CA ALA A 14 -25.50 -11.13 -30.63
C ALA A 14 -24.32 -10.90 -29.68
N SER A 15 -23.89 -9.64 -29.57
CA SER A 15 -22.98 -9.20 -28.52
C SER A 15 -23.76 -9.25 -27.18
N VAL A 16 -23.53 -10.31 -26.43
CA VAL A 16 -23.93 -10.36 -25.01
C VAL A 16 -23.01 -9.39 -24.27
N SER A 17 -23.44 -8.15 -24.14
CA SER A 17 -22.87 -7.22 -23.19
C SER A 17 -23.25 -7.74 -21.80
N CYS A 18 -22.36 -8.46 -21.13
CA CYS A 18 -22.43 -8.63 -19.69
C CYS A 18 -22.20 -7.24 -19.08
N ALA A 19 -23.27 -6.47 -18.95
CA ALA A 19 -23.29 -5.39 -17.99
C ALA A 19 -23.15 -6.06 -16.62
N PHE A 20 -21.98 -6.04 -16.04
CA PHE A 20 -21.85 -6.14 -14.61
C PHE A 20 -22.56 -4.91 -14.05
N ALA A 21 -23.84 -5.09 -13.73
CA ALA A 21 -24.52 -4.16 -12.86
C ALA A 21 -23.66 -4.16 -11.58
N ALA A 22 -22.98 -3.04 -11.31
CA ALA A 22 -22.54 -2.75 -9.97
C ALA A 22 -23.79 -2.95 -9.11
N ASN A 23 -23.83 -4.02 -8.33
CA ASN A 23 -24.91 -4.22 -7.39
C ASN A 23 -24.77 -3.10 -6.37
N ASP A 24 -25.43 -1.99 -6.61
CA ASP A 24 -25.79 -1.02 -5.60
C ASP A 24 -26.73 -1.74 -4.62
N PHE A 25 -26.14 -2.58 -3.75
CA PHE A 25 -26.81 -2.91 -2.52
C PHE A 25 -26.90 -1.58 -1.77
N PRO A 26 -28.09 -1.04 -1.53
CA PRO A 26 -28.21 0.18 -0.74
C PRO A 26 -27.74 -0.14 0.68
N VAL A 27 -26.43 -0.02 0.91
CA VAL A 27 -25.88 -0.07 2.25
C VAL A 27 -26.32 1.24 2.90
N ASN A 28 -27.41 1.19 3.62
CA ASN A 28 -28.03 2.35 4.28
C ASN A 28 -27.23 2.73 5.56
N VAL A 29 -25.89 2.70 5.45
CA VAL A 29 -24.98 3.01 6.55
C VAL A 29 -24.30 4.33 6.25
N THR A 30 -24.62 5.34 7.04
CA THR A 30 -24.02 6.67 6.90
C THR A 30 -22.52 6.61 7.20
N PRO A 31 -21.64 7.00 6.26
CA PRO A 31 -20.20 7.09 6.53
C PRO A 31 -19.90 8.10 7.65
N PRO A 32 -18.82 7.88 8.41
CA PRO A 32 -18.44 8.82 9.46
C PRO A 32 -17.95 10.13 8.85
N SER A 33 -18.22 11.26 9.53
CA SER A 33 -17.60 12.54 9.20
C SER A 33 -16.12 12.51 9.58
N ILE A 34 -15.24 12.71 8.60
CA ILE A 34 -13.78 12.69 8.77
C ILE A 34 -13.23 14.10 8.59
N GLN A 35 -12.41 14.54 9.56
CA GLN A 35 -11.73 15.83 9.54
C GLN A 35 -10.28 15.64 9.07
N ALA A 36 -10.10 15.56 7.76
CA ALA A 36 -8.81 15.46 7.09
C ALA A 36 -8.95 15.99 5.66
N GLY A 37 -7.82 16.24 5.02
CA GLY A 37 -7.80 16.72 3.64
C GLY A 37 -8.26 15.66 2.62
N SER A 38 -7.86 14.39 2.83
CA SER A 38 -8.35 13.24 2.06
C SER A 38 -8.25 11.97 2.90
N TRP A 39 -9.08 10.97 2.57
CA TRP A 39 -9.09 9.68 3.27
C TRP A 39 -9.65 8.57 2.42
N VAL A 40 -9.30 7.34 2.79
CA VAL A 40 -9.82 6.08 2.23
C VAL A 40 -9.94 5.06 3.35
N LEU A 41 -11.02 4.28 3.32
CA LEU A 41 -11.12 3.00 4.01
C LEU A 41 -11.30 1.90 2.98
N MET A 42 -10.37 0.95 2.96
CA MET A 42 -10.32 -0.17 2.00
C MET A 42 -10.46 -1.50 2.74
N ASP A 43 -11.27 -2.41 2.20
CA ASP A 43 -11.21 -3.83 2.56
C ASP A 43 -9.97 -4.46 1.90
N TYR A 44 -9.09 -5.03 2.70
CA TYR A 44 -7.84 -5.61 2.22
C TYR A 44 -8.06 -6.77 1.25
N THR A 45 -9.00 -7.67 1.56
CA THR A 45 -9.20 -8.91 0.80
C THR A 45 -9.71 -8.62 -0.60
N THR A 46 -10.71 -7.77 -0.71
CA THR A 46 -11.37 -7.45 -1.98
C THR A 46 -10.73 -6.27 -2.72
N GLY A 47 -10.05 -5.37 -2.00
CA GLY A 47 -9.61 -4.07 -2.51
C GLY A 47 -10.75 -3.06 -2.66
N GLN A 48 -11.96 -3.38 -2.20
CA GLN A 48 -13.11 -2.49 -2.29
C GLN A 48 -12.94 -1.29 -1.36
N ILE A 49 -13.25 -0.10 -1.88
CA ILE A 49 -13.35 1.12 -1.09
C ILE A 49 -14.71 1.15 -0.39
N LEU A 50 -14.69 1.15 0.94
CA LEU A 50 -15.90 1.19 1.76
C LEU A 50 -16.41 2.61 1.98
N THR A 51 -15.50 3.56 2.14
CA THR A 51 -15.77 5.00 2.15
C THR A 51 -14.51 5.77 1.81
N ALA A 52 -14.67 6.94 1.21
CA ALA A 52 -13.56 7.80 0.82
C ALA A 52 -14.00 9.27 0.81
N GLY A 53 -13.01 10.16 0.79
CA GLY A 53 -13.22 11.58 0.55
C GLY A 53 -11.96 12.21 -0.02
N ASN A 54 -12.11 12.87 -1.17
CA ASN A 54 -11.01 13.46 -1.94
C ASN A 54 -9.87 12.44 -2.21
N GLU A 55 -10.21 11.18 -2.41
CA GLU A 55 -9.29 10.03 -2.45
C GLU A 55 -8.24 10.12 -3.54
N HIS A 56 -8.55 10.77 -4.65
CA HIS A 56 -7.64 11.01 -5.78
C HIS A 56 -6.94 12.39 -5.73
N GLN A 57 -7.19 13.17 -4.67
CA GLN A 57 -6.50 14.44 -4.53
C GLN A 57 -5.01 14.24 -4.31
N GLN A 58 -4.19 14.77 -5.21
CA GLN A 58 -2.74 14.80 -5.06
C GLN A 58 -2.35 15.65 -3.86
N ARG A 59 -1.61 15.06 -2.94
CA ARG A 59 -1.12 15.67 -1.71
C ARG A 59 0.31 15.26 -1.45
N ASN A 60 1.02 16.04 -0.64
CA ASN A 60 2.35 15.66 -0.19
C ASN A 60 2.27 14.43 0.75
N PRO A 61 2.91 13.29 0.40
CA PRO A 61 2.88 12.09 1.22
C PRO A 61 3.70 12.21 2.50
N ALA A 62 4.65 13.14 2.56
CA ALA A 62 5.66 13.19 3.62
C ALA A 62 6.32 11.81 3.81
N SER A 63 6.56 11.36 5.04
CA SER A 63 7.18 10.05 5.32
C SER A 63 6.34 8.84 4.93
N LEU A 64 5.11 8.99 4.39
CA LEU A 64 4.42 7.86 3.75
C LEU A 64 5.14 7.41 2.47
N THR A 65 5.96 8.26 1.87
CA THR A 65 6.93 7.91 0.80
C THR A 65 7.76 6.67 1.15
N LYS A 66 8.12 6.51 2.43
CA LYS A 66 8.91 5.38 2.92
C LYS A 66 8.24 4.02 2.75
N LEU A 67 6.93 3.99 2.56
CA LEU A 67 6.23 2.76 2.19
C LEU A 67 6.69 2.25 0.82
N MET A 68 6.85 3.15 -0.17
CA MET A 68 7.41 2.76 -1.46
C MET A 68 8.89 2.40 -1.35
N THR A 69 9.66 3.12 -0.54
CA THR A 69 11.08 2.79 -0.30
C THR A 69 11.20 1.38 0.31
N GLY A 70 10.42 1.08 1.34
CA GLY A 70 10.36 -0.26 1.94
C GLY A 70 9.90 -1.32 0.94
N TYR A 71 8.90 -1.02 0.11
CA TYR A 71 8.40 -1.93 -0.92
C TYR A 71 9.48 -2.27 -1.96
N VAL A 72 10.26 -1.29 -2.41
CA VAL A 72 11.39 -1.53 -3.35
C VAL A 72 12.45 -2.42 -2.73
N VAL A 73 12.80 -2.19 -1.44
CA VAL A 73 13.75 -3.04 -0.69
C VAL A 73 13.21 -4.46 -0.59
N ASP A 74 11.94 -4.63 -0.24
CA ASP A 74 11.27 -5.91 -0.14
C ASP A 74 11.30 -6.67 -1.50
N ARG A 75 10.99 -6.01 -2.60
CA ARG A 75 11.11 -6.61 -3.95
C ARG A 75 12.53 -6.98 -4.32
N ALA A 76 13.54 -6.28 -3.81
CA ALA A 76 14.93 -6.65 -4.00
C ALA A 76 15.31 -7.91 -3.20
N ILE A 77 14.75 -8.08 -2.01
CA ILE A 77 14.92 -9.28 -1.17
C ILE A 77 14.19 -10.47 -1.81
N ASP A 78 12.94 -10.31 -2.19
CA ASP A 78 12.11 -11.34 -2.82
C ASP A 78 12.75 -11.89 -4.12
N SER A 79 13.37 -11.00 -4.90
CA SER A 79 14.12 -11.37 -6.11
C SER A 79 15.54 -11.90 -5.83
N HIS A 80 15.91 -12.13 -4.58
CA HIS A 80 17.23 -12.63 -4.13
C HIS A 80 18.42 -11.76 -4.59
N ARG A 81 18.21 -10.47 -4.87
CA ARG A 81 19.30 -9.54 -5.19
C ARG A 81 20.05 -9.07 -3.97
N ILE A 82 19.35 -9.00 -2.84
CA ILE A 82 19.90 -8.70 -1.51
C ILE A 82 19.22 -9.61 -0.49
N THR A 83 19.79 -9.66 0.72
CA THR A 83 19.19 -10.38 1.86
C THR A 83 19.06 -9.46 3.06
N PHE A 84 18.22 -9.83 4.04
CA PHE A 84 18.10 -9.10 5.29
C PHE A 84 19.40 -9.06 6.11
N ASP A 85 20.25 -10.07 5.94
CA ASP A 85 21.49 -10.22 6.71
C ASP A 85 22.70 -9.56 6.04
N ASP A 86 22.52 -9.02 4.83
CA ASP A 86 23.57 -8.23 4.16
C ASP A 86 23.94 -7.01 5.00
N ILE A 87 25.24 -6.74 5.08
CA ILE A 87 25.78 -5.63 5.86
C ILE A 87 26.06 -4.45 4.94
N VAL A 88 25.35 -3.38 5.17
CA VAL A 88 25.51 -2.08 4.48
C VAL A 88 26.53 -1.24 5.24
N THR A 89 27.53 -0.72 4.54
CA THR A 89 28.42 0.31 5.08
C THR A 89 27.83 1.69 4.76
N VAL A 90 27.50 2.45 5.80
CA VAL A 90 26.82 3.75 5.68
C VAL A 90 27.76 4.77 5.02
N GLY A 91 27.28 5.40 3.96
CA GLY A 91 27.97 6.47 3.23
C GLY A 91 27.85 7.84 3.91
N LYS A 92 28.59 8.83 3.38
CA LYS A 92 28.54 10.21 3.90
C LYS A 92 27.24 10.94 3.58
N ASP A 93 26.58 10.60 2.51
CA ASP A 93 25.30 11.18 2.06
C ASP A 93 24.12 10.78 2.95
N ALA A 94 24.19 9.63 3.63
CA ALA A 94 23.25 9.25 4.67
C ALA A 94 23.49 9.96 6.02
N TRP A 95 24.60 10.70 6.16
CA TRP A 95 24.96 11.33 7.43
C TRP A 95 24.28 12.68 7.63
N ALA A 96 23.42 12.76 8.62
CA ALA A 96 22.58 13.94 8.85
C ALA A 96 23.41 15.20 9.22
N GLN A 97 24.50 15.07 9.98
CA GLN A 97 25.34 16.23 10.34
C GLN A 97 26.08 16.82 9.14
N GLY A 98 26.34 16.01 8.12
CA GLY A 98 26.95 16.43 6.86
C GLY A 98 25.95 16.93 5.80
N ASN A 99 24.63 16.80 6.06
CA ASN A 99 23.58 17.08 5.10
C ASN A 99 22.46 17.93 5.71
N PRO A 100 22.46 19.27 5.48
CA PRO A 100 21.50 20.19 6.07
C PRO A 100 20.03 19.86 5.75
N VAL A 101 19.74 19.11 4.66
CA VAL A 101 18.38 18.71 4.31
C VAL A 101 17.71 17.87 5.42
N PHE A 102 18.50 17.21 6.26
CA PHE A 102 17.99 16.39 7.36
C PHE A 102 17.81 17.15 8.67
N ASN A 103 18.11 18.44 8.72
CA ASN A 103 17.97 19.22 9.95
C ASN A 103 16.52 19.19 10.48
N GLY A 104 16.36 18.79 11.74
CA GLY A 104 15.05 18.66 12.38
C GLY A 104 14.18 17.51 11.88
N SER A 105 14.70 16.63 11.03
CA SER A 105 13.98 15.51 10.49
C SER A 105 14.19 14.22 11.31
N SER A 106 13.43 13.16 10.95
CA SER A 106 13.50 11.86 11.63
C SER A 106 14.71 11.06 11.18
N LEU A 107 15.48 10.53 12.13
CA LEU A 107 16.75 9.85 11.89
C LEU A 107 16.85 8.58 12.72
N MET A 108 17.57 7.59 12.20
CA MET A 108 18.11 6.45 12.93
C MET A 108 19.46 6.80 13.63
N PHE A 109 20.03 8.00 13.34
CA PHE A 109 21.31 8.51 13.82
C PHE A 109 22.54 7.73 13.33
N LEU A 110 22.53 7.38 12.05
CA LEU A 110 23.62 6.72 11.36
C LEU A 110 24.84 7.66 11.18
N LYS A 111 26.03 7.04 11.15
CA LYS A 111 27.29 7.72 10.90
C LYS A 111 28.04 7.05 9.74
N PRO A 112 28.84 7.80 8.98
CA PRO A 112 29.69 7.21 7.95
C PRO A 112 30.59 6.12 8.52
N GLY A 113 30.60 4.98 7.83
CA GLY A 113 31.35 3.79 8.25
C GLY A 113 30.61 2.85 9.20
N ASP A 114 29.42 3.21 9.71
CA ASP A 114 28.59 2.26 10.45
C ASP A 114 28.29 1.05 9.56
N ARG A 115 28.32 -0.14 10.17
CA ARG A 115 27.98 -1.39 9.50
C ARG A 115 26.64 -1.88 10.04
N VAL A 116 25.62 -1.81 9.20
CA VAL A 116 24.23 -2.05 9.60
C VAL A 116 23.61 -3.09 8.67
N SER A 117 22.87 -4.03 9.23
CA SER A 117 22.14 -5.01 8.40
C SER A 117 21.00 -4.33 7.63
N VAL A 118 20.66 -4.87 6.44
CA VAL A 118 19.47 -4.45 5.69
C VAL A 118 18.23 -4.55 6.59
N ARG A 119 18.14 -5.57 7.43
CA ARG A 119 17.07 -5.75 8.42
C ARG A 119 16.96 -4.57 9.38
N ASP A 120 18.04 -4.14 9.98
CA ASP A 120 18.02 -3.04 10.95
C ASP A 120 17.79 -1.69 10.27
N LEU A 121 18.31 -1.48 9.06
CA LEU A 121 17.98 -0.30 8.25
C LEU A 121 16.50 -0.27 7.90
N SER A 122 15.89 -1.40 7.53
CA SER A 122 14.44 -1.49 7.26
C SER A 122 13.61 -1.17 8.51
N ARG A 123 14.04 -1.66 9.67
CA ARG A 123 13.41 -1.32 10.96
C ARG A 123 13.57 0.17 11.28
N GLY A 124 14.74 0.75 11.05
CA GLY A 124 15.00 2.18 11.21
C GLY A 124 14.13 3.06 10.30
N LEU A 125 13.96 2.65 9.04
CA LEU A 125 13.05 3.28 8.10
C LEU A 125 11.60 3.25 8.61
N ILE A 126 11.14 2.11 9.12
CA ILE A 126 9.75 1.88 9.55
C ILE A 126 9.47 2.53 10.90
N VAL A 127 10.22 2.17 11.94
CA VAL A 127 9.96 2.54 13.35
C VAL A 127 10.40 3.96 13.63
N ASP A 128 11.66 4.27 13.32
CA ASP A 128 12.25 5.59 13.57
C ASP A 128 11.86 6.62 12.51
N SER A 129 11.29 6.14 11.41
CA SER A 129 11.08 6.97 10.21
C SER A 129 12.39 7.60 9.70
N GLY A 130 13.52 6.88 9.84
CA GLY A 130 14.87 7.36 9.60
C GLY A 130 15.11 7.73 8.13
N ASN A 131 15.35 9.02 7.86
CA ASN A 131 15.70 9.49 6.53
C ASN A 131 17.07 8.99 6.10
N ASP A 132 18.01 8.93 7.03
CA ASP A 132 19.35 8.36 6.86
C ASP A 132 19.32 6.87 6.51
N ALA A 133 18.45 6.10 7.16
CA ALA A 133 18.24 4.69 6.81
C ALA A 133 17.70 4.52 5.36
N CYS A 134 16.82 5.41 4.91
CA CYS A 134 16.34 5.39 3.52
C CYS A 134 17.47 5.62 2.52
N VAL A 135 18.36 6.58 2.79
CA VAL A 135 19.51 6.87 1.91
C VAL A 135 20.46 5.68 1.89
N ALA A 136 20.83 5.12 3.06
CA ALA A 136 21.73 3.97 3.13
C ALA A 136 21.17 2.75 2.37
N LEU A 137 19.84 2.50 2.45
CA LEU A 137 19.18 1.43 1.69
C LEU A 137 19.18 1.74 0.18
N ALA A 138 18.91 2.98 -0.21
CA ALA A 138 18.89 3.38 -1.61
C ALA A 138 20.27 3.21 -2.27
N ASP A 139 21.32 3.60 -1.58
CA ASP A 139 22.69 3.44 -2.06
C ASP A 139 23.05 1.96 -2.22
N TYR A 140 22.68 1.15 -1.24
CA TYR A 140 22.97 -0.28 -1.29
C TYR A 140 22.21 -1.01 -2.40
N VAL A 141 20.91 -0.73 -2.55
CA VAL A 141 20.03 -1.44 -3.51
C VAL A 141 20.26 -0.98 -4.95
N ALA A 142 20.49 0.31 -5.16
CA ALA A 142 20.49 0.91 -6.50
C ALA A 142 21.76 1.69 -6.86
N GLY A 143 22.72 1.81 -5.94
CA GLY A 143 23.95 2.59 -6.14
C GLY A 143 23.76 4.09 -6.00
N GLY A 144 22.62 4.57 -5.48
CA GLY A 144 22.34 5.97 -5.20
C GLY A 144 20.87 6.34 -5.21
N GLN A 145 20.55 7.49 -4.62
CA GLN A 145 19.18 7.96 -4.50
C GLN A 145 18.47 8.19 -5.86
N PRO A 146 19.10 8.81 -6.89
CA PRO A 146 18.41 9.01 -8.18
C PRO A 146 18.00 7.69 -8.84
N GLN A 147 18.86 6.68 -8.81
CA GLN A 147 18.59 5.36 -9.36
C GLN A 147 17.48 4.65 -8.58
N PHE A 148 17.47 4.82 -7.26
CA PHE A 148 16.43 4.26 -6.41
C PHE A 148 15.07 4.94 -6.63
N VAL A 149 15.03 6.26 -6.78
CA VAL A 149 13.80 7.01 -7.12
C VAL A 149 13.25 6.55 -8.48
N ALA A 150 14.11 6.29 -9.46
CA ALA A 150 13.68 5.70 -10.73
C ALA A 150 13.02 4.32 -10.54
N LEU A 151 13.55 3.48 -9.63
CA LEU A 151 12.91 2.21 -9.26
C LEU A 151 11.57 2.44 -8.57
N MET A 152 11.47 3.38 -7.63
CA MET A 152 10.20 3.72 -6.96
C MET A 152 9.14 4.08 -8.01
N ASN A 153 9.45 4.97 -8.96
CA ASN A 153 8.50 5.38 -10.00
C ASN A 153 8.20 4.24 -11.00
N SER A 154 9.10 3.29 -11.22
CA SER A 154 8.78 2.08 -12.00
C SER A 154 7.74 1.19 -11.30
N TYR A 155 7.72 1.17 -9.97
CA TYR A 155 6.68 0.48 -9.21
C TYR A 155 5.38 1.28 -9.12
N VAL A 156 5.41 2.60 -9.18
CA VAL A 156 4.22 3.43 -9.38
C VAL A 156 3.46 2.96 -10.63
N GLU A 157 4.16 2.78 -11.75
CA GLU A 157 3.57 2.29 -13.00
C GLU A 157 3.05 0.84 -12.85
N LYS A 158 3.84 -0.06 -12.27
CA LYS A 158 3.47 -1.49 -12.10
C LYS A 158 2.27 -1.70 -11.19
N LEU A 159 2.11 -0.87 -10.17
CA LEU A 159 0.98 -0.90 -9.25
C LEU A 159 -0.19 -0.03 -9.71
N HIS A 160 -0.07 0.62 -10.88
CA HIS A 160 -1.08 1.52 -11.45
C HIS A 160 -1.48 2.67 -10.51
N LEU A 161 -0.51 3.26 -9.80
CA LEU A 161 -0.72 4.40 -8.91
C LEU A 161 -0.78 5.69 -9.74
N GLN A 162 -1.99 6.10 -10.14
CA GLN A 162 -2.20 7.14 -11.14
C GLN A 162 -1.97 8.57 -10.62
N ASP A 163 -2.03 8.75 -9.31
CA ASP A 163 -1.91 10.06 -8.63
C ASP A 163 -0.58 10.19 -7.88
N THR A 164 0.44 9.38 -8.23
CA THR A 164 1.66 9.28 -7.44
C THR A 164 2.91 9.51 -8.28
N HIS A 165 3.81 10.34 -7.75
CA HIS A 165 5.17 10.52 -8.25
C HIS A 165 6.11 10.80 -7.09
N PHE A 166 7.25 10.11 -7.06
CA PHE A 166 8.28 10.29 -6.04
C PHE A 166 9.51 11.01 -6.58
N GLU A 167 10.04 11.93 -5.77
CA GLU A 167 11.27 12.67 -6.04
C GLU A 167 12.37 12.35 -5.03
N THR A 168 11.98 11.80 -3.87
CA THR A 168 12.90 11.48 -2.78
C THR A 168 12.66 10.08 -2.23
N VAL A 169 13.69 9.49 -1.65
CA VAL A 169 13.60 8.17 -0.99
C VAL A 169 13.01 8.24 0.42
N HIS A 170 12.88 9.43 0.99
CA HIS A 170 12.53 9.64 2.41
C HIS A 170 11.24 10.43 2.62
N GLY A 171 10.80 11.22 1.66
CA GLY A 171 9.55 11.98 1.73
C GLY A 171 9.67 13.38 2.33
N LEU A 172 10.86 13.96 2.44
CA LEU A 172 11.00 15.40 2.65
C LEU A 172 10.41 16.15 1.45
N ASP A 173 9.92 17.36 1.70
CA ASP A 173 9.23 18.14 0.68
C ASP A 173 10.14 18.37 -0.54
N ALA A 174 9.65 18.01 -1.72
CA ALA A 174 10.33 18.19 -2.99
C ALA A 174 9.31 18.60 -4.07
N PRO A 175 9.66 19.55 -4.95
CA PRO A 175 8.80 19.91 -6.07
C PRO A 175 8.49 18.69 -6.94
N GLY A 176 7.21 18.48 -7.27
CA GLY A 176 6.77 17.36 -8.08
C GLY A 176 6.37 16.10 -7.29
N GLN A 177 6.82 15.95 -6.04
CA GLN A 177 6.48 14.79 -5.22
C GLN A 177 5.04 14.86 -4.72
N HIS A 178 4.25 13.85 -5.04
CA HIS A 178 2.85 13.75 -4.62
C HIS A 178 2.36 12.30 -4.59
N SER A 179 1.25 12.08 -3.88
CA SER A 179 0.48 10.84 -3.88
C SER A 179 -0.97 11.14 -3.51
N SER A 180 -1.84 10.13 -3.55
CA SER A 180 -3.23 10.23 -3.12
C SER A 180 -3.57 9.21 -2.04
N ALA A 181 -4.67 9.41 -1.34
CA ALA A 181 -5.14 8.46 -0.33
C ALA A 181 -5.49 7.11 -0.97
N TYR A 182 -6.03 7.11 -2.19
CA TYR A 182 -6.33 5.90 -2.94
C TYR A 182 -5.05 5.12 -3.29
N ASP A 183 -4.08 5.78 -3.91
CA ASP A 183 -2.82 5.13 -4.31
C ASP A 183 -2.04 4.58 -3.11
N LEU A 184 -2.04 5.31 -2.01
CA LEU A 184 -1.42 4.86 -0.76
C LEU A 184 -2.15 3.65 -0.15
N ALA A 185 -3.47 3.54 -0.30
CA ALA A 185 -4.20 2.34 0.11
C ALA A 185 -3.83 1.13 -0.77
N VAL A 186 -3.71 1.32 -2.10
CA VAL A 186 -3.26 0.29 -3.04
C VAL A 186 -1.84 -0.18 -2.71
N LEU A 187 -0.91 0.77 -2.50
CA LEU A 187 0.46 0.45 -2.09
C LEU A 187 0.50 -0.30 -0.75
N SER A 188 -0.29 0.14 0.23
CA SER A 188 -0.38 -0.53 1.53
C SER A 188 -0.90 -1.96 1.41
N ARG A 189 -1.89 -2.18 0.56
CA ARG A 189 -2.40 -3.52 0.26
C ARG A 189 -1.32 -4.42 -0.36
N ALA A 190 -0.52 -3.89 -1.28
CA ALA A 190 0.60 -4.62 -1.89
C ALA A 190 1.69 -4.97 -0.86
N ILE A 191 2.00 -4.07 0.08
CA ILE A 191 2.96 -4.32 1.17
C ILE A 191 2.45 -5.44 2.10
N ILE A 192 1.18 -5.39 2.50
CA ILE A 192 0.56 -6.39 3.38
C ILE A 192 0.51 -7.77 2.70
N HIS A 193 0.34 -7.79 1.39
CA HIS A 193 0.32 -9.04 0.59
C HIS A 193 1.73 -9.62 0.37
N GLY A 194 2.78 -8.84 0.60
CA GLY A 194 4.17 -9.25 0.47
C GLY A 194 4.62 -10.21 1.58
N GLU A 195 5.92 -10.24 1.83
CA GLU A 195 6.52 -11.12 2.81
C GLU A 195 6.05 -10.82 4.26
N PRO A 196 5.49 -11.82 4.98
CA PRO A 196 4.98 -11.64 6.33
C PRO A 196 6.03 -11.09 7.31
N ASP A 197 7.29 -11.51 7.19
CA ASP A 197 8.38 -11.03 8.04
C ASP A 197 8.66 -9.55 7.87
N VAL A 198 8.52 -9.02 6.64
CA VAL A 198 8.62 -7.59 6.35
C VAL A 198 7.46 -6.85 6.97
N TYR A 199 6.23 -7.33 6.72
CA TYR A 199 5.05 -6.67 7.25
C TYR A 199 5.03 -6.64 8.78
N HIS A 200 5.53 -7.69 9.44
CA HIS A 200 5.62 -7.73 10.90
C HIS A 200 6.47 -6.59 11.49
N MET A 201 7.43 -6.04 10.75
CA MET A 201 8.22 -4.89 11.21
C MET A 201 7.36 -3.64 11.46
N TYR A 202 6.23 -3.49 10.73
CA TYR A 202 5.33 -2.34 10.88
C TYR A 202 4.57 -2.33 12.21
N SER A 203 4.45 -3.48 12.88
CA SER A 203 3.85 -3.59 14.21
C SER A 203 4.84 -3.34 15.35
N GLN A 204 6.12 -3.17 15.08
CA GLN A 204 7.13 -2.95 16.10
C GLN A 204 6.94 -1.59 16.77
N LYS A 205 6.87 -1.63 18.10
CA LYS A 205 6.57 -0.43 18.93
C LYS A 205 7.78 0.45 19.17
N SER A 206 8.98 -0.14 19.15
CA SER A 206 10.22 0.60 19.36
C SER A 206 11.39 -0.08 18.66
N LEU A 207 12.43 0.72 18.41
CA LEU A 207 13.74 0.26 17.95
C LEU A 207 14.83 0.89 18.82
N THR A 208 15.80 0.10 19.22
CA THR A 208 17.04 0.58 19.86
C THR A 208 18.19 0.39 18.88
N TRP A 209 18.80 1.49 18.47
CA TRP A 209 20.01 1.50 17.67
C TRP A 209 21.10 2.30 18.37
N ASN A 210 22.28 1.72 18.49
CA ASN A 210 23.46 2.37 19.10
C ASN A 210 23.15 3.05 20.46
N GLY A 211 22.38 2.37 21.30
CA GLY A 211 21.98 2.86 22.63
C GLY A 211 20.85 3.89 22.64
N ILE A 212 20.35 4.30 21.48
CA ILE A 212 19.22 5.24 21.35
C ILE A 212 17.96 4.45 21.07
N THR A 213 16.97 4.57 21.97
CA THR A 213 15.66 3.93 21.79
C THR A 213 14.65 4.96 21.27
N GLN A 214 14.01 4.67 20.15
CA GLN A 214 12.91 5.48 19.59
C GLN A 214 11.63 4.66 19.53
N GLN A 215 10.49 5.33 19.69
CA GLN A 215 9.18 4.69 19.59
C GLN A 215 8.56 4.92 18.20
N ASN A 216 7.82 3.93 17.73
CA ASN A 216 6.99 4.07 16.56
C ASN A 216 5.98 5.21 16.78
N ARG A 217 5.78 6.05 15.76
CA ARG A 217 4.90 7.22 15.86
C ARG A 217 3.43 6.91 15.56
N ASN A 218 3.12 5.67 15.19
CA ASN A 218 1.74 5.21 15.04
C ASN A 218 1.15 4.85 16.42
N GLY A 219 0.49 5.80 17.07
CA GLY A 219 -0.08 5.61 18.40
C GLY A 219 -1.19 4.55 18.46
N LEU A 220 -1.80 4.21 17.33
CA LEU A 220 -2.82 3.15 17.27
C LEU A 220 -2.25 1.74 17.53
N LEU A 221 -0.93 1.54 17.44
CA LEU A 221 -0.29 0.27 17.85
C LEU A 221 -0.46 -0.02 19.35
N TRP A 222 -0.79 0.98 20.17
CA TRP A 222 -1.07 0.84 21.60
C TRP A 222 -2.57 0.81 21.92
N ASP A 223 -3.43 1.00 20.92
CA ASP A 223 -4.87 0.89 21.11
C ASP A 223 -5.26 -0.56 21.44
N LYS A 224 -5.96 -0.74 22.56
CA LYS A 224 -6.40 -2.05 23.04
C LYS A 224 -7.80 -2.44 22.53
N THR A 225 -8.48 -1.51 21.87
CA THR A 225 -9.83 -1.73 21.33
C THR A 225 -9.81 -2.27 19.91
N MET A 226 -8.67 -2.16 19.23
CA MET A 226 -8.45 -2.63 17.88
C MET A 226 -7.13 -3.38 17.78
N ASN A 227 -7.07 -4.39 16.92
CA ASN A 227 -5.83 -5.10 16.60
C ASN A 227 -5.13 -4.40 15.42
N VAL A 228 -4.51 -3.25 15.69
CA VAL A 228 -3.73 -2.48 14.70
C VAL A 228 -2.29 -3.03 14.64
N ASP A 229 -1.83 -3.38 13.44
CA ASP A 229 -0.51 -3.98 13.21
C ASP A 229 0.35 -3.26 12.15
N GLY A 230 -0.05 -2.07 11.75
CA GLY A 230 0.64 -1.23 10.76
C GLY A 230 -0.04 0.12 10.58
N LEU A 231 0.41 1.00 9.69
CA LEU A 231 1.64 0.92 8.92
C LEU A 231 2.57 2.10 9.23
N LYS A 232 2.19 3.32 8.81
CA LYS A 232 3.14 4.43 8.77
C LYS A 232 2.49 5.78 9.02
N THR A 233 3.25 6.65 9.66
CA THR A 233 2.91 8.07 9.82
C THR A 233 3.77 8.94 8.91
N GLY A 234 3.27 10.12 8.57
CA GLY A 234 3.99 11.15 7.85
C GLY A 234 3.63 12.55 8.35
N HIS A 235 4.59 13.47 8.33
CA HIS A 235 4.35 14.87 8.64
C HIS A 235 5.42 15.74 8.02
N THR A 236 4.98 16.81 7.36
CA THR A 236 5.72 18.04 7.09
C THR A 236 4.76 19.21 7.25
N SER A 237 5.28 20.44 7.30
CA SER A 237 4.44 21.63 7.39
C SER A 237 3.46 21.72 6.22
N GLY A 238 3.87 21.31 5.03
CA GLY A 238 3.02 21.33 3.82
C GLY A 238 2.04 20.16 3.73
N ALA A 239 2.39 19.00 4.30
CA ALA A 239 1.55 17.81 4.24
C ALA A 239 0.44 17.78 5.30
N GLY A 240 0.64 18.46 6.45
CA GLY A 240 -0.12 18.21 7.66
C GLY A 240 0.22 16.85 8.27
N PHE A 241 -0.68 16.23 9.00
CA PHE A 241 -0.45 14.95 9.68
C PHE A 241 -1.12 13.80 8.92
N ASN A 242 -0.31 12.88 8.42
CA ASN A 242 -0.73 11.71 7.65
C ASN A 242 -0.59 10.43 8.47
N LEU A 243 -1.50 9.49 8.29
CA LEU A 243 -1.44 8.15 8.90
C LEU A 243 -2.07 7.13 7.95
N ILE A 244 -1.39 6.01 7.79
CA ILE A 244 -2.01 4.77 7.30
C ILE A 244 -2.03 3.79 8.45
N ALA A 245 -3.21 3.27 8.77
CA ALA A 245 -3.40 2.24 9.78
C ALA A 245 -4.06 1.01 9.17
N SER A 246 -3.61 -0.17 9.58
CA SER A 246 -4.25 -1.43 9.24
C SER A 246 -4.66 -2.16 10.50
N ALA A 247 -5.88 -2.66 10.52
CA ALA A 247 -6.43 -3.40 11.64
C ALA A 247 -7.05 -4.71 11.19
N VAL A 248 -6.87 -5.75 12.03
CA VAL A 248 -7.44 -7.09 11.84
C VAL A 248 -8.59 -7.29 12.80
N ASP A 249 -9.72 -7.79 12.29
CA ASP A 249 -10.89 -8.23 13.06
C ASP A 249 -11.31 -9.60 12.58
N GLY A 250 -11.02 -10.63 13.37
CA GLY A 250 -11.18 -12.02 12.94
C GLY A 250 -10.30 -12.35 11.71
N GLN A 251 -10.95 -12.69 10.60
CA GLN A 251 -10.26 -12.97 9.33
C GLN A 251 -10.25 -11.76 8.39
N ARG A 252 -10.90 -10.67 8.77
CA ARG A 252 -10.99 -9.47 7.94
C ARG A 252 -9.92 -8.46 8.34
N ARG A 253 -9.34 -7.83 7.33
CA ARG A 253 -8.41 -6.71 7.48
C ARG A 253 -8.94 -5.49 6.77
N LEU A 254 -8.82 -4.34 7.43
CA LEU A 254 -9.14 -3.03 6.87
C LEU A 254 -7.89 -2.16 6.83
N ILE A 255 -7.81 -1.30 5.83
CA ILE A 255 -6.75 -0.30 5.65
C ILE A 255 -7.40 1.08 5.65
N ALA A 256 -7.03 1.92 6.60
CA ALA A 256 -7.45 3.32 6.68
C ALA A 256 -6.29 4.24 6.33
N VAL A 257 -6.49 5.10 5.33
CA VAL A 257 -5.56 6.18 4.96
C VAL A 257 -6.18 7.51 5.34
N VAL A 258 -5.44 8.34 6.05
CA VAL A 258 -5.80 9.70 6.44
C VAL A 258 -4.65 10.63 6.06
N MET A 259 -4.92 11.66 5.27
CA MET A 259 -3.93 12.65 4.85
C MET A 259 -4.39 14.07 5.19
N GLY A 260 -3.48 14.86 5.74
CA GLY A 260 -3.73 16.27 6.03
C GLY A 260 -4.67 16.50 7.22
N ALA A 261 -4.53 15.72 8.28
CA ALA A 261 -5.15 16.04 9.58
C ALA A 261 -4.39 17.16 10.28
N ASP A 262 -5.04 17.80 11.26
CA ASP A 262 -4.52 19.00 11.94
C ASP A 262 -3.47 18.70 13.02
N SER A 263 -3.42 17.47 13.51
CA SER A 263 -2.53 17.09 14.62
C SER A 263 -2.15 15.61 14.60
N PRO A 264 -1.09 15.21 15.35
CA PRO A 264 -0.74 13.80 15.53
C PRO A 264 -1.91 12.98 16.09
N LYS A 265 -2.60 13.51 17.10
CA LYS A 265 -3.76 12.85 17.69
C LYS A 265 -4.97 12.88 16.76
N GLY A 266 -5.13 13.95 15.98
CA GLY A 266 -6.19 14.06 14.97
C GLY A 266 -6.13 12.95 13.94
N ARG A 267 -4.96 12.69 13.31
CA ARG A 267 -4.81 11.60 12.34
C ARG A 267 -5.15 10.23 12.93
N GLU A 268 -4.78 9.98 14.21
CA GLU A 268 -5.10 8.74 14.90
C GLU A 268 -6.60 8.59 15.14
N GLN A 269 -7.26 9.66 15.62
CA GLN A 269 -8.69 9.67 15.85
C GLN A 269 -9.49 9.45 14.56
N GLN A 270 -9.09 10.10 13.45
CA GLN A 270 -9.78 9.93 12.17
C GLN A 270 -9.59 8.52 11.59
N ALA A 271 -8.38 7.96 11.67
CA ALA A 271 -8.11 6.59 11.23
C ALA A 271 -8.86 5.56 12.09
N ALA A 272 -8.87 5.72 13.42
CA ALA A 272 -9.64 4.87 14.33
C ALA A 272 -11.14 4.91 14.03
N LYS A 273 -11.69 6.10 13.75
CA LYS A 273 -13.10 6.29 13.40
C LYS A 273 -13.47 5.52 12.10
N LEU A 274 -12.60 5.58 11.08
CA LEU A 274 -12.77 4.81 9.83
C LEU A 274 -12.75 3.32 10.10
N LEU A 275 -11.74 2.82 10.83
CA LEU A 275 -11.59 1.39 11.13
C LEU A 275 -12.77 0.86 11.94
N HIS A 276 -13.19 1.54 13.03
CA HIS A 276 -14.34 1.14 13.82
C HIS A 276 -15.63 1.08 12.99
N TRP A 277 -15.87 2.14 12.19
CA TRP A 277 -17.04 2.17 11.32
C TRP A 277 -17.05 1.00 10.34
N GLY A 278 -15.92 0.70 9.71
CA GLY A 278 -15.80 -0.43 8.79
C GLY A 278 -16.01 -1.77 9.48
N GLN A 279 -15.43 -1.96 10.67
CA GLN A 279 -15.58 -3.20 11.45
C GLN A 279 -17.02 -3.45 11.91
N GLN A 280 -17.76 -2.38 12.25
CA GLN A 280 -19.13 -2.47 12.74
C GLN A 280 -20.17 -2.69 11.64
N ASN A 281 -19.90 -2.27 10.42
CA ASN A 281 -20.94 -2.16 9.38
C ASN A 281 -20.72 -3.06 8.16
N PHE A 282 -19.58 -3.70 8.03
CA PHE A 282 -19.26 -4.53 6.87
C PHE A 282 -18.68 -5.87 7.29
N ASP A 283 -18.93 -6.88 6.48
CA ASP A 283 -18.29 -8.18 6.54
C ASP A 283 -17.79 -8.61 5.17
N THR A 284 -16.66 -9.35 5.13
CA THR A 284 -16.16 -9.96 3.91
C THR A 284 -16.78 -11.34 3.76
N VAL A 285 -17.64 -11.51 2.75
CA VAL A 285 -18.35 -12.77 2.50
C VAL A 285 -17.78 -13.47 1.28
N GLN A 286 -17.41 -14.74 1.44
CA GLN A 286 -17.02 -15.57 0.30
C GLN A 286 -18.27 -16.03 -0.45
N VAL A 287 -18.53 -15.42 -1.62
CA VAL A 287 -19.70 -15.72 -2.45
C VAL A 287 -19.52 -17.02 -3.24
N LEU A 288 -18.30 -17.29 -3.72
CA LEU A 288 -17.96 -18.48 -4.49
C LEU A 288 -16.78 -19.20 -3.83
N GLN A 289 -16.85 -20.52 -3.76
CA GLN A 289 -15.73 -21.35 -3.30
C GLN A 289 -14.89 -21.80 -4.49
N ASP A 290 -13.57 -21.71 -4.39
CA ASP A 290 -12.63 -22.13 -5.42
C ASP A 290 -12.85 -23.58 -5.83
N GLY A 291 -12.94 -23.81 -7.16
CA GLY A 291 -13.15 -25.13 -7.73
C GLY A 291 -14.56 -25.70 -7.53
N LYS A 292 -15.48 -24.97 -6.90
CA LYS A 292 -16.87 -25.41 -6.77
C LYS A 292 -17.63 -25.13 -8.07
N GLN A 293 -18.29 -26.15 -8.60
CA GLN A 293 -19.16 -26.00 -9.76
C GLN A 293 -20.37 -25.12 -9.40
N VAL A 294 -20.55 -24.02 -10.15
CA VAL A 294 -21.69 -23.10 -9.99
C VAL A 294 -22.71 -23.22 -11.11
N GLY A 295 -22.35 -23.91 -12.20
CA GLY A 295 -23.25 -24.13 -13.32
C GLY A 295 -22.72 -25.19 -14.28
N VAL A 296 -23.52 -25.53 -15.28
CA VAL A 296 -23.16 -26.39 -16.40
C VAL A 296 -23.72 -25.74 -17.66
N GLU A 297 -22.87 -25.55 -18.67
CA GLU A 297 -23.30 -25.05 -19.97
C GLU A 297 -23.17 -26.12 -21.04
N ARG A 298 -24.09 -26.14 -21.98
CA ARG A 298 -24.07 -27.05 -23.12
C ARG A 298 -23.17 -26.52 -24.21
N ILE A 299 -22.27 -27.38 -24.68
CA ILE A 299 -21.42 -27.06 -25.82
C ILE A 299 -22.07 -27.59 -27.10
N TRP A 300 -22.25 -26.71 -28.07
CA TRP A 300 -22.72 -27.07 -29.38
C TRP A 300 -21.50 -27.24 -30.31
N TYR A 301 -21.35 -28.43 -30.90
CA TYR A 301 -20.25 -28.78 -31.82
C TYR A 301 -18.84 -28.89 -31.17
N GLY A 302 -18.77 -29.19 -29.87
CA GLY A 302 -17.51 -29.49 -29.18
C GLY A 302 -17.31 -30.97 -28.94
N ASP A 303 -16.12 -31.37 -28.52
CA ASP A 303 -15.74 -32.75 -28.16
C ASP A 303 -16.47 -33.24 -26.87
N LYS A 304 -17.08 -32.35 -26.13
CA LYS A 304 -17.87 -32.64 -24.93
C LYS A 304 -19.24 -31.97 -25.02
N GLU A 305 -20.27 -32.66 -24.59
CA GLU A 305 -21.64 -32.10 -24.62
C GLU A 305 -21.87 -30.97 -23.61
N GLN A 306 -21.08 -30.93 -22.52
CA GLN A 306 -21.23 -29.97 -21.44
C GLN A 306 -19.89 -29.59 -20.85
N ILE A 307 -19.78 -28.34 -20.37
CA ILE A 307 -18.69 -27.86 -19.51
C ILE A 307 -19.23 -27.43 -18.15
N LYS A 308 -18.43 -27.70 -17.12
CA LYS A 308 -18.69 -27.21 -15.76
C LYS A 308 -18.13 -25.81 -15.63
N LEU A 309 -18.96 -24.88 -15.17
CA LEU A 309 -18.57 -23.52 -14.85
C LEU A 309 -18.29 -23.39 -13.36
N GLY A 310 -17.24 -22.70 -13.02
CA GLY A 310 -16.88 -22.40 -11.64
C GLY A 310 -15.77 -21.35 -11.59
N PRO A 311 -15.46 -20.79 -10.42
CA PRO A 311 -14.36 -19.84 -10.28
C PRO A 311 -13.04 -20.52 -10.67
N ILE A 312 -12.20 -19.80 -11.40
CA ILE A 312 -10.85 -20.24 -11.76
C ILE A 312 -10.00 -20.12 -10.50
N ARG A 313 -9.27 -21.17 -10.13
CA ARG A 313 -8.21 -21.04 -9.14
C ARG A 313 -7.16 -20.08 -9.71
N THR A 314 -7.06 -18.90 -9.15
CA THR A 314 -5.86 -18.09 -9.33
C THR A 314 -4.76 -18.77 -8.52
N SER A 315 -3.79 -19.40 -9.21
CA SER A 315 -2.52 -19.78 -8.58
C SER A 315 -1.90 -18.50 -8.03
N GLY A 316 -1.86 -18.37 -6.70
CA GLY A 316 -1.18 -17.30 -6.00
C GLY A 316 0.32 -17.32 -6.26
#